data_021ca248089c48526afdf302c0a9bf90
#
_entry.id   021ca248089c48526afdf302c0a9bf90
#
_cell.length_a   1.000
_cell.length_b   1.000
_cell.length_c   1.000
_cell.angle_alpha   90.00
_cell.angle_beta   90.00
_cell.angle_gamma   90.00
#
_symmetry.space_group_name_H-M   'P 1'
#
loop_
_entity.id
_entity.type
_entity.pdbx_description
1 polymer ?
#
loop_
_entity_poly.entity_id
_entity_poly.type
_entity_poly.pdbx_seq_one_letter_code
_entity_poly.pdbx_strand_id
1 'polypeptide(L)'
;MTISSTQEIKSSPKVKKESNRNYFVRHPLLSTVLIAVVLVSVVYGTLSIRNNQVKVRHAKELVALRDSLSLNYRQNNVRIFSWAVRSELNRNNIDQVETLFINYLQTDDIVRIALIKPEDGSIIISTNKIDNDTLIDDKEVVNASSIVVIDKGITFYIVNPIMGLDRKTGILLVEINK
;
A
#
# COMPACT_ATOMS: atom_id res chain seq x y z
N MET A 1 75.22 52.32 33.47
CA MET A 1 75.68 51.77 32.14
C MET A 1 74.50 51.24 31.38
N THR A 2 74.15 51.96 30.41
CA THR A 2 73.01 51.84 29.52
C THR A 2 73.33 50.90 28.39
N ILE A 3 72.46 49.90 28.06
CA ILE A 3 72.41 49.34 26.72
C ILE A 3 70.99 49.12 26.38
N SER A 4 70.45 49.90 25.48
CA SER A 4 69.20 49.77 24.74
C SER A 4 69.36 48.73 23.66
N SER A 5 68.47 47.81 23.55
CA SER A 5 68.36 46.96 22.39
C SER A 5 66.93 47.02 21.79
N THR A 6 66.85 47.79 20.71
CA THR A 6 65.72 47.98 19.84
C THR A 6 65.43 46.65 19.08
N GLN A 7 64.27 46.10 19.27
CA GLN A 7 63.80 44.98 18.42
C GLN A 7 63.03 45.51 17.23
N GLU A 8 63.55 45.22 16.09
CA GLU A 8 63.00 45.46 14.77
C GLU A 8 61.77 44.56 14.50
N ILE A 9 60.61 45.17 14.34
CA ILE A 9 59.38 44.46 13.98
C ILE A 9 59.43 44.15 12.48
N LYS A 10 59.69 42.92 12.21
CA LYS A 10 59.66 42.34 10.85
C LYS A 10 58.20 42.22 10.32
N SER A 11 57.86 43.20 9.45
CA SER A 11 56.56 43.22 8.78
C SER A 11 56.36 41.99 7.90
N SER A 12 55.34 41.20 8.20
CA SER A 12 54.85 40.08 7.38
C SER A 12 54.37 40.53 5.99
N PRO A 13 54.73 39.83 4.89
CA PRO A 13 54.29 40.23 3.58
C PRO A 13 52.79 39.95 3.43
N LYS A 14 52.01 40.97 3.12
CA LYS A 14 50.58 40.85 2.73
C LYS A 14 50.49 40.05 1.43
N VAL A 15 50.02 38.81 1.50
CA VAL A 15 49.64 38.02 0.35
C VAL A 15 48.49 38.74 -0.35
N LYS A 16 48.80 39.35 -1.48
CA LYS A 16 47.83 39.96 -2.40
C LYS A 16 46.95 38.85 -2.96
N LYS A 17 45.73 38.73 -2.47
CA LYS A 17 44.67 37.87 -3.01
C LYS A 17 44.29 38.43 -4.40
N GLU A 18 44.97 37.99 -5.46
CA GLU A 18 44.59 38.34 -6.84
C GLU A 18 43.17 37.88 -7.08
N SER A 19 42.28 38.83 -7.28
CA SER A 19 40.89 38.60 -7.63
C SER A 19 40.80 37.95 -9.02
N ASN A 20 40.35 36.71 -9.06
CA ASN A 20 40.02 35.94 -10.29
C ASN A 20 38.96 36.62 -11.17
N ARG A 21 38.51 37.80 -10.79
CA ARG A 21 37.51 38.62 -11.48
C ARG A 21 37.97 39.11 -12.87
N ASN A 22 39.26 39.19 -13.11
CA ASN A 22 39.80 39.77 -14.37
C ASN A 22 39.95 38.72 -15.49
N TYR A 23 39.90 37.42 -15.21
CA TYR A 23 40.05 36.39 -16.20
C TYR A 23 38.85 36.29 -17.14
N PHE A 24 37.64 36.45 -16.60
CA PHE A 24 36.36 36.37 -17.36
C PHE A 24 36.17 37.58 -18.29
N VAL A 25 36.70 38.75 -17.94
CA VAL A 25 36.56 39.97 -18.74
C VAL A 25 37.51 39.96 -19.95
N ARG A 26 38.62 39.22 -19.88
CA ARG A 26 39.62 39.12 -20.99
C ARG A 26 39.23 38.18 -22.10
N HIS A 27 38.31 37.24 -21.83
CA HIS A 27 37.86 36.21 -22.82
C HIS A 27 36.34 36.14 -22.90
N PRO A 28 35.68 37.10 -23.53
CA PRO A 28 34.20 37.15 -23.59
C PRO A 28 33.59 35.91 -24.25
N LEU A 29 34.27 35.33 -25.23
CA LEU A 29 33.79 34.09 -25.90
C LEU A 29 33.81 32.87 -24.96
N LEU A 30 34.81 32.75 -24.07
CA LEU A 30 34.88 31.61 -23.14
C LEU A 30 33.83 31.77 -22.03
N SER A 31 33.52 32.99 -21.58
CA SER A 31 32.50 33.26 -20.57
C SER A 31 31.07 32.93 -21.12
N THR A 32 30.79 33.29 -22.36
CA THR A 32 29.48 32.98 -22.98
C THR A 32 29.27 31.49 -23.18
N VAL A 33 30.31 30.75 -23.60
CA VAL A 33 30.26 29.29 -23.74
C VAL A 33 30.02 28.63 -22.38
N LEU A 34 30.70 29.08 -21.33
CA LEU A 34 30.53 28.51 -19.98
C LEU A 34 29.13 28.75 -19.42
N ILE A 35 28.55 29.95 -19.62
CA ILE A 35 27.18 30.25 -19.26
C ILE A 35 26.19 29.37 -20.01
N ALA A 36 26.40 29.15 -21.32
CA ALA A 36 25.56 28.31 -22.15
C ALA A 36 25.57 26.84 -21.64
N VAL A 37 26.76 26.30 -21.30
CA VAL A 37 26.88 24.94 -20.74
C VAL A 37 26.16 24.80 -19.40
N VAL A 38 26.28 25.82 -18.52
CA VAL A 38 25.57 25.81 -17.24
C VAL A 38 24.04 25.83 -17.46
N LEU A 39 23.54 26.68 -18.35
CA LEU A 39 22.11 26.75 -18.66
C LEU A 39 21.58 25.42 -19.22
N VAL A 40 22.29 24.81 -20.16
CA VAL A 40 21.93 23.49 -20.71
C VAL A 40 21.92 22.43 -19.62
N SER A 41 22.90 22.43 -18.72
CA SER A 41 22.97 21.46 -17.61
C SER A 41 21.81 21.64 -16.63
N VAL A 42 21.41 22.88 -16.32
CA VAL A 42 20.25 23.16 -15.46
C VAL A 42 18.95 22.71 -16.12
N VAL A 43 18.76 23.01 -17.41
CA VAL A 43 17.57 22.58 -18.16
C VAL A 43 17.49 21.06 -18.22
N TYR A 44 18.61 20.40 -18.54
CA TYR A 44 18.65 18.94 -18.58
C TYR A 44 18.39 18.31 -17.20
N GLY A 45 18.95 18.85 -16.15
CA GLY A 45 18.72 18.41 -14.77
C GLY A 45 17.26 18.54 -14.36
N THR A 46 16.62 19.67 -14.65
CA THR A 46 15.19 19.89 -14.31
C THR A 46 14.26 18.99 -15.11
N LEU A 47 14.53 18.76 -16.38
CA LEU A 47 13.77 17.83 -17.24
C LEU A 47 13.91 16.38 -16.75
N SER A 48 15.13 15.97 -16.36
CA SER A 48 15.39 14.62 -15.84
C SER A 48 14.65 14.35 -14.54
N ILE A 49 14.64 15.30 -13.60
CA ILE A 49 13.92 15.20 -12.33
C ILE A 49 12.41 15.10 -12.58
N ARG A 50 11.84 15.94 -13.44
CA ARG A 50 10.42 15.91 -13.78
C ARG A 50 10.02 14.57 -14.41
N ASN A 51 10.84 14.04 -15.33
CA ASN A 51 10.56 12.80 -16.02
C ASN A 51 10.56 11.59 -15.06
N ASN A 52 11.47 11.57 -14.07
CA ASN A 52 11.51 10.53 -13.06
C ASN A 52 10.31 10.61 -12.12
N GLN A 53 9.86 11.80 -11.72
CA GLN A 53 8.68 11.97 -10.87
C GLN A 53 7.41 11.50 -11.56
N VAL A 54 7.26 11.76 -12.86
CA VAL A 54 6.12 11.28 -13.66
C VAL A 54 6.09 9.76 -13.73
N LYS A 55 7.23 9.12 -14.00
CA LYS A 55 7.34 7.64 -14.03
C LYS A 55 6.96 7.00 -12.68
N VAL A 56 7.43 7.57 -11.56
CA VAL A 56 7.12 7.06 -10.22
C VAL A 56 5.62 7.23 -9.89
N ARG A 57 5.00 8.34 -10.30
CA ARG A 57 3.55 8.55 -10.11
C ARG A 57 2.73 7.54 -10.90
N HIS A 58 3.01 7.36 -12.19
CA HIS A 58 2.31 6.38 -13.01
C HIS A 58 2.50 4.94 -12.51
N ALA A 59 3.69 4.58 -12.03
CA ALA A 59 3.92 3.28 -11.43
C ALA A 59 3.05 3.07 -10.17
N LYS A 60 2.95 4.07 -9.29
CA LYS A 60 2.08 4.01 -8.10
C LYS A 60 0.60 3.93 -8.46
N GLU A 61 0.15 4.71 -9.44
CA GLU A 61 -1.23 4.68 -9.93
C GLU A 61 -1.59 3.30 -10.51
N LEU A 62 -0.69 2.70 -11.31
CA LEU A 62 -0.89 1.37 -11.87
C LEU A 62 -0.96 0.29 -10.79
N VAL A 63 -0.11 0.36 -9.75
CA VAL A 63 -0.17 -0.57 -8.61
C VAL A 63 -1.48 -0.41 -7.86
N ALA A 64 -1.90 0.82 -7.53
CA ALA A 64 -3.14 1.08 -6.84
C ALA A 64 -4.38 0.62 -7.63
N LEU A 65 -4.38 0.82 -8.96
CA LEU A 65 -5.44 0.31 -9.84
C LEU A 65 -5.46 -1.22 -9.86
N ARG A 66 -4.31 -1.87 -9.96
CA ARG A 66 -4.20 -3.33 -9.93
C ARG A 66 -4.74 -3.89 -8.62
N ASP A 67 -4.35 -3.31 -7.48
CA ASP A 67 -4.80 -3.76 -6.15
C ASP A 67 -6.30 -3.57 -6.00
N SER A 68 -6.85 -2.44 -6.44
CA SER A 68 -8.29 -2.17 -6.45
C SER A 68 -9.07 -3.16 -7.33
N LEU A 69 -8.58 -3.44 -8.53
CA LEU A 69 -9.21 -4.41 -9.43
C LEU A 69 -9.15 -5.83 -8.87
N SER A 70 -8.01 -6.22 -8.30
CA SER A 70 -7.85 -7.52 -7.64
C SER A 70 -8.84 -7.69 -6.48
N LEU A 71 -8.97 -6.67 -5.64
CA LEU A 71 -9.90 -6.70 -4.51
C LEU A 71 -11.36 -6.77 -4.96
N ASN A 72 -11.75 -5.99 -5.97
CA ASN A 72 -13.09 -6.05 -6.56
C ASN A 72 -13.40 -7.44 -7.16
N TYR A 73 -12.43 -8.03 -7.83
CA TYR A 73 -12.57 -9.40 -8.37
C TYR A 73 -12.79 -10.42 -7.25
N ARG A 74 -12.00 -10.35 -6.16
CA ARG A 74 -12.14 -11.21 -4.98
C ARG A 74 -13.52 -11.04 -4.31
N GLN A 75 -13.99 -9.81 -4.14
CA GLN A 75 -15.33 -9.53 -3.60
C GLN A 75 -16.43 -10.15 -4.47
N ASN A 76 -16.33 -10.03 -5.80
CA ASN A 76 -17.32 -10.61 -6.71
C ASN A 76 -17.31 -12.14 -6.64
N ASN A 77 -16.15 -12.77 -6.55
CA ASN A 77 -16.04 -14.22 -6.37
C ASN A 77 -16.70 -14.68 -5.07
N VAL A 78 -16.43 -14.00 -3.95
CA VAL A 78 -17.08 -14.30 -2.66
C VAL A 78 -18.60 -14.09 -2.74
N ARG A 79 -19.06 -13.06 -3.45
CA ARG A 79 -20.50 -12.84 -3.68
C ARG A 79 -21.15 -13.99 -4.45
N ILE A 80 -20.54 -14.46 -5.53
CA ILE A 80 -21.03 -15.59 -6.31
C ILE A 80 -21.00 -16.85 -5.46
N PHE A 81 -19.93 -17.10 -4.74
CA PHE A 81 -19.80 -18.22 -3.82
C PHE A 81 -20.90 -18.20 -2.73
N SER A 82 -21.22 -17.04 -2.20
CA SER A 82 -22.27 -16.90 -1.18
C SER A 82 -23.66 -17.29 -1.71
N TRP A 83 -23.92 -17.17 -3.00
CA TRP A 83 -25.18 -17.64 -3.60
C TRP A 83 -25.28 -19.19 -3.58
N ALA A 84 -24.17 -19.88 -3.83
CA ALA A 84 -24.14 -21.33 -3.70
C ALA A 84 -24.38 -21.76 -2.24
N VAL A 85 -23.68 -21.13 -1.30
CA VAL A 85 -23.87 -21.36 0.16
C VAL A 85 -25.30 -21.06 0.57
N ARG A 86 -25.90 -19.95 0.13
CA ARG A 86 -27.31 -19.63 0.39
C ARG A 86 -28.26 -20.71 -0.11
N SER A 87 -28.02 -21.28 -1.30
CA SER A 87 -28.85 -22.34 -1.85
C SER A 87 -28.89 -23.56 -0.92
N GLU A 88 -27.74 -23.97 -0.40
CA GLU A 88 -27.65 -25.13 0.48
C GLU A 88 -28.18 -24.82 1.89
N LEU A 89 -27.97 -23.61 2.40
CA LEU A 89 -28.59 -23.18 3.66
C LEU A 89 -30.11 -23.21 3.61
N ASN A 90 -30.72 -22.79 2.50
CA ASN A 90 -32.18 -22.85 2.33
C ASN A 90 -32.72 -24.28 2.28
N ARG A 91 -31.88 -25.26 1.93
CA ARG A 91 -32.17 -26.69 1.96
C ARG A 91 -31.82 -27.36 3.28
N ASN A 92 -31.27 -26.60 4.24
CA ASN A 92 -30.72 -27.09 5.51
C ASN A 92 -29.63 -28.15 5.33
N ASN A 93 -28.85 -28.05 4.25
CA ASN A 93 -27.82 -29.01 3.86
C ASN A 93 -26.43 -28.53 4.27
N ILE A 94 -26.14 -28.60 5.55
CA ILE A 94 -24.90 -28.11 6.15
C ILE A 94 -23.68 -28.91 5.65
N ASP A 95 -23.83 -30.21 5.44
CA ASP A 95 -22.73 -31.05 4.94
C ASP A 95 -22.28 -30.63 3.53
N GLN A 96 -23.23 -30.22 2.69
CA GLN A 96 -22.88 -29.68 1.39
C GLN A 96 -22.22 -28.31 1.48
N VAL A 97 -22.60 -27.46 2.44
CA VAL A 97 -21.90 -26.20 2.71
C VAL A 97 -20.45 -26.47 3.09
N GLU A 98 -20.18 -27.47 3.95
CA GLU A 98 -18.81 -27.87 4.28
C GLU A 98 -18.03 -28.32 3.04
N THR A 99 -18.64 -29.12 2.19
CA THR A 99 -18.03 -29.56 0.93
C THR A 99 -17.70 -28.38 0.01
N LEU A 100 -18.60 -27.41 -0.10
CA LEU A 100 -18.36 -26.17 -0.84
C LEU A 100 -17.19 -25.39 -0.27
N PHE A 101 -17.07 -25.30 1.06
CA PHE A 101 -15.97 -24.61 1.74
C PHE A 101 -14.61 -25.26 1.44
N ILE A 102 -14.54 -26.59 1.55
CA ILE A 102 -13.31 -27.36 1.24
C ILE A 102 -12.88 -27.14 -0.22
N ASN A 103 -13.83 -27.18 -1.15
CA ASN A 103 -13.54 -26.94 -2.56
C ASN A 103 -13.09 -25.50 -2.84
N TYR A 104 -13.73 -24.54 -2.21
CA TYR A 104 -13.38 -23.13 -2.40
C TYR A 104 -12.06 -22.76 -1.73
N LEU A 105 -11.69 -23.42 -0.63
CA LEU A 105 -10.38 -23.27 0.05
C LEU A 105 -9.21 -23.65 -0.86
N GLN A 106 -9.41 -24.49 -1.88
CA GLN A 106 -8.37 -24.86 -2.85
C GLN A 106 -8.00 -23.71 -3.81
N THR A 107 -8.77 -22.63 -3.78
CA THR A 107 -8.45 -21.40 -4.52
C THR A 107 -7.28 -20.70 -3.85
N ASP A 108 -6.28 -20.27 -4.65
CA ASP A 108 -5.10 -19.57 -4.17
C ASP A 108 -5.47 -18.38 -3.28
N ASP A 109 -4.66 -18.15 -2.24
CA ASP A 109 -4.73 -17.05 -1.30
C ASP A 109 -5.82 -17.15 -0.20
N ILE A 110 -6.74 -18.11 -0.22
CA ILE A 110 -7.75 -18.27 0.84
C ILE A 110 -7.12 -19.00 2.03
N VAL A 111 -7.21 -18.37 3.21
CA VAL A 111 -6.68 -18.91 4.47
C VAL A 111 -7.76 -19.66 5.23
N ARG A 112 -8.96 -19.08 5.28
CA ARG A 112 -10.07 -19.59 6.08
C ARG A 112 -11.42 -19.14 5.52
N ILE A 113 -12.42 -20.00 5.67
CA ILE A 113 -13.82 -19.70 5.38
C ILE A 113 -14.65 -20.07 6.60
N ALA A 114 -15.57 -19.21 6.98
CA ALA A 114 -16.48 -19.46 8.09
C ALA A 114 -17.91 -18.99 7.77
N LEU A 115 -18.89 -19.74 8.24
CA LEU A 115 -20.29 -19.37 8.26
C LEU A 115 -20.69 -19.03 9.70
N ILE A 116 -21.25 -17.85 9.89
CA ILE A 116 -21.54 -17.26 11.19
C ILE A 116 -23.04 -17.02 11.31
N LYS A 117 -23.61 -17.30 12.47
CA LYS A 117 -25.00 -16.95 12.80
C LYS A 117 -25.14 -15.45 12.98
N PRO A 118 -26.12 -14.82 12.34
CA PRO A 118 -26.31 -13.38 12.47
C PRO A 118 -26.88 -12.94 13.83
N GLU A 119 -27.49 -13.85 14.61
CA GLU A 119 -28.16 -13.56 15.85
C GLU A 119 -27.16 -13.35 17.00
N ASP A 120 -26.16 -14.18 17.10
CA ASP A 120 -25.23 -14.24 18.23
C ASP A 120 -23.74 -14.20 17.84
N GLY A 121 -23.43 -14.23 16.54
CA GLY A 121 -22.05 -14.25 16.04
C GLY A 121 -21.34 -15.59 16.25
N SER A 122 -22.06 -16.68 16.56
CA SER A 122 -21.47 -18.01 16.66
C SER A 122 -21.11 -18.57 15.30
N ILE A 123 -19.98 -19.27 15.19
CA ILE A 123 -19.53 -19.93 13.98
C ILE A 123 -20.25 -21.27 13.86
N ILE A 124 -21.07 -21.43 12.81
CA ILE A 124 -21.80 -22.66 12.50
C ILE A 124 -20.83 -23.71 11.97
N ILE A 125 -19.97 -23.29 11.03
CA ILE A 125 -19.00 -24.14 10.35
C ILE A 125 -17.81 -23.29 9.90
N SER A 126 -16.62 -23.85 10.02
CA SER A 126 -15.37 -23.26 9.53
C SER A 126 -14.48 -24.30 8.90
N THR A 127 -13.67 -23.89 7.92
CA THR A 127 -12.56 -24.72 7.40
C THR A 127 -11.50 -24.98 8.47
N ASN A 128 -11.36 -24.08 9.46
CA ASN A 128 -10.62 -24.35 10.68
C ASN A 128 -11.57 -24.93 11.76
N LYS A 129 -11.52 -26.22 11.96
CA LYS A 129 -12.46 -26.92 12.87
C LYS A 129 -12.40 -26.45 14.33
N ILE A 130 -11.31 -25.81 14.75
CA ILE A 130 -11.18 -25.29 16.11
C ILE A 130 -12.13 -24.11 16.34
N ASP A 131 -12.51 -23.41 15.29
CA ASP A 131 -13.38 -22.22 15.36
C ASP A 131 -14.88 -22.60 15.50
N ASN A 132 -15.27 -23.86 15.21
CA ASN A 132 -16.66 -24.26 15.25
C ASN A 132 -17.23 -24.05 16.65
N ASP A 133 -18.47 -23.55 16.73
CA ASP A 133 -19.19 -23.21 17.97
C ASP A 133 -18.54 -22.10 18.81
N THR A 134 -17.47 -21.45 18.31
CA THR A 134 -16.90 -20.26 18.96
C THR A 134 -17.63 -18.99 18.53
N LEU A 135 -17.46 -17.91 19.30
CA LEU A 135 -18.03 -16.61 18.98
C LEU A 135 -17.01 -15.74 18.26
N ILE A 136 -17.46 -15.03 17.23
CA ILE A 136 -16.71 -13.93 16.64
C ILE A 136 -16.99 -12.66 17.43
N ASP A 137 -15.96 -12.10 18.06
CA ASP A 137 -16.04 -10.83 18.83
C ASP A 137 -15.95 -9.58 17.94
N ASP A 138 -15.86 -9.76 16.63
CA ASP A 138 -15.74 -8.66 15.66
C ASP A 138 -17.12 -8.12 15.28
N LYS A 139 -17.49 -6.99 15.89
CA LYS A 139 -18.78 -6.33 15.64
C LYS A 139 -18.96 -5.89 14.20
N GLU A 140 -17.88 -5.59 13.49
CA GLU A 140 -17.92 -5.17 12.09
C GLU A 140 -18.34 -6.34 11.20
N VAL A 141 -17.90 -7.57 11.52
CA VAL A 141 -18.32 -8.80 10.86
C VAL A 141 -19.81 -9.07 11.13
N VAL A 142 -20.23 -9.09 12.38
CA VAL A 142 -21.61 -9.46 12.78
C VAL A 142 -22.64 -8.46 12.25
N ASN A 143 -22.31 -7.17 12.27
CA ASN A 143 -23.22 -6.10 11.85
C ASN A 143 -23.20 -5.82 10.33
N ALA A 144 -22.39 -6.55 9.56
CA ALA A 144 -22.32 -6.33 8.12
C ALA A 144 -23.72 -6.47 7.48
N SER A 145 -24.15 -5.45 6.75
CA SER A 145 -25.42 -5.40 6.01
C SER A 145 -25.24 -5.53 4.50
N SER A 146 -24.00 -5.35 4.04
CA SER A 146 -23.58 -5.52 2.65
C SER A 146 -22.19 -6.17 2.64
N ILE A 147 -21.70 -6.54 1.46
CA ILE A 147 -20.34 -7.04 1.35
C ILE A 147 -19.34 -5.96 1.80
N VAL A 148 -18.45 -6.32 2.70
CA VAL A 148 -17.43 -5.44 3.28
C VAL A 148 -16.09 -6.14 3.29
N VAL A 149 -15.01 -5.36 3.15
CA VAL A 149 -13.62 -5.82 3.29
C VAL A 149 -13.03 -5.17 4.53
N ILE A 150 -12.55 -5.99 5.43
CA ILE A 150 -11.96 -5.57 6.70
C ILE A 150 -10.47 -5.91 6.65
N ASP A 151 -9.61 -4.92 6.83
CA ASP A 151 -8.16 -5.10 6.86
C ASP A 151 -7.72 -5.62 8.23
N LYS A 152 -7.05 -6.79 8.26
CA LYS A 152 -6.50 -7.43 9.46
C LYS A 152 -4.96 -7.45 9.49
N GLY A 153 -4.33 -6.54 8.77
CA GLY A 153 -2.87 -6.42 8.72
C GLY A 153 -2.27 -7.30 7.63
N ILE A 154 -2.04 -8.57 7.88
CA ILE A 154 -1.47 -9.52 6.91
C ILE A 154 -2.54 -10.20 6.04
N THR A 155 -3.80 -10.19 6.47
CA THR A 155 -4.94 -10.76 5.76
C THR A 155 -6.05 -9.73 5.57
N PHE A 156 -6.99 -10.02 4.66
CA PHE A 156 -8.28 -9.34 4.55
C PHE A 156 -9.40 -10.29 4.92
N TYR A 157 -10.41 -9.79 5.62
CA TYR A 157 -11.70 -10.46 5.74
C TYR A 157 -12.65 -9.88 4.69
N ILE A 158 -13.13 -10.72 3.79
CA ILE A 158 -14.27 -10.39 2.94
C ILE A 158 -15.49 -11.01 3.60
N VAL A 159 -16.37 -10.14 4.08
CA VAL A 159 -17.57 -10.51 4.79
C VAL A 159 -18.77 -10.25 3.90
N ASN A 160 -19.59 -11.28 3.66
CA ASN A 160 -20.80 -11.15 2.85
C ASN A 160 -22.01 -11.68 3.64
N PRO A 161 -22.99 -10.82 3.99
CA PRO A 161 -24.23 -11.28 4.60
C PRO A 161 -25.06 -12.09 3.62
N ILE A 162 -25.54 -13.26 4.07
CA ILE A 162 -26.43 -14.13 3.31
C ILE A 162 -27.85 -13.78 3.69
N MET A 163 -28.59 -13.19 2.75
CA MET A 163 -29.97 -12.78 2.96
C MET A 163 -30.94 -13.90 2.60
N GLY A 164 -31.86 -14.22 3.50
CA GLY A 164 -33.04 -15.01 3.19
C GLY A 164 -34.11 -14.17 2.49
N LEU A 165 -35.40 -14.56 2.66
CA LEU A 165 -36.52 -13.79 2.13
C LEU A 165 -36.71 -12.49 2.91
N ASP A 166 -36.79 -12.58 4.25
CA ASP A 166 -37.15 -11.43 5.12
C ASP A 166 -36.04 -11.07 6.12
N ARG A 167 -35.03 -11.92 6.28
CA ARG A 167 -33.97 -11.73 7.26
C ARG A 167 -32.62 -12.26 6.80
N LYS A 168 -31.58 -11.86 7.50
CA LYS A 168 -30.25 -12.40 7.34
C LYS A 168 -30.24 -13.85 7.87
N THR A 169 -29.82 -14.81 7.04
CA THR A 169 -29.76 -16.24 7.39
C THR A 169 -28.37 -16.72 7.76
N GLY A 170 -27.36 -15.96 7.42
CA GLY A 170 -25.98 -16.25 7.73
C GLY A 170 -25.05 -15.09 7.37
N ILE A 171 -23.82 -15.20 7.79
CA ILE A 171 -22.72 -14.30 7.38
C ILE A 171 -21.58 -15.17 6.91
N LEU A 172 -21.22 -15.03 5.64
CA LEU A 172 -20.05 -15.70 5.07
C LEU A 172 -18.82 -14.82 5.29
N LEU A 173 -17.81 -15.35 5.98
CA LEU A 173 -16.51 -14.75 6.15
C LEU A 173 -15.49 -15.55 5.35
N VAL A 174 -14.73 -14.86 4.50
CA VAL A 174 -13.58 -15.43 3.76
C VAL A 174 -12.35 -14.63 4.13
N GLU A 175 -11.38 -15.30 4.72
CA GLU A 175 -10.08 -14.73 5.06
C GLU A 175 -9.08 -15.03 3.94
N ILE A 176 -8.42 -13.99 3.44
CA ILE A 176 -7.54 -14.04 2.26
C ILE A 176 -6.21 -13.37 2.59
N ASN A 177 -5.10 -13.95 2.15
CA ASN A 177 -3.78 -13.32 2.23
C ASN A 177 -3.71 -12.07 1.34
N LYS A 178 -2.90 -11.10 1.78
CA LYS A 178 -2.60 -9.88 1.01
C LYS A 178 -1.68 -10.13 -0.16
#